data_81aab559f7dcaea0c31efcb63d900e43
#
_entry.id   81aab559f7dcaea0c31efcb63d900e43
#
_cell.length_a   1.000
_cell.length_b   1.000
_cell.length_c   1.000
_cell.angle_alpha   90.00
_cell.angle_beta   90.00
_cell.angle_gamma   90.00
#
_symmetry.space_group_name_H-M   'P 1'
#
loop_
_entity.id
_entity.type
_entity.pdbx_description
1 polymer ?
#
loop_
_entity_poly.entity_id
_entity_poly.type
_entity_poly.pdbx_seq_one_letter_code
_entity_poly.pdbx_strand_id
1 'polypeptide(L)'
;MTAAYEAIAAQTTHVDLLFANSGTIGPRATPPTPPATLSDLREQLWAIDPQEFTRTFDINVTGSYYTVLAFLPLLEAANKRRPAPVKNRVSAPTAQVVITSSIAGFIRRVPFSVSYNLSKSTVNQLVKVLSTTLAPYDIRVNGIAPGLYRSDMSAGNFQEDDKGVSDGSFSREMIPLTRAGGEEDFASLILWLAGPSGAYLNGNITVTDGGRMAMQPNTY
;
A
#
# COMPACT_ATOMS: atom_id res chain seq x y z
N MET A 1 -18.53 -5.10 -2.53
CA MET A 1 -18.35 -3.70 -2.04
C MET A 1 -19.64 -3.16 -1.42
N THR A 2 -20.78 -3.18 -2.13
CA THR A 2 -22.07 -2.67 -1.62
C THR A 2 -22.47 -3.24 -0.27
N ALA A 3 -22.43 -4.57 -0.11
CA ALA A 3 -22.76 -5.21 1.17
C ALA A 3 -21.84 -4.78 2.33
N ALA A 4 -20.54 -4.58 2.07
CA ALA A 4 -19.61 -4.08 3.09
C ALA A 4 -19.92 -2.64 3.48
N TYR A 5 -20.22 -1.78 2.50
CA TYR A 5 -20.66 -0.41 2.76
C TYR A 5 -21.95 -0.39 3.60
N GLU A 6 -22.97 -1.16 3.21
CA GLU A 6 -24.25 -1.24 3.92
C GLU A 6 -24.08 -1.70 5.38
N ALA A 7 -23.23 -2.72 5.60
CA ALA A 7 -22.93 -3.22 6.94
C ALA A 7 -22.26 -2.17 7.84
N ILE A 8 -21.37 -1.34 7.28
CA ILE A 8 -20.72 -0.25 8.02
C ILE A 8 -21.66 0.94 8.20
N ALA A 9 -22.40 1.32 7.16
CA ALA A 9 -23.36 2.42 7.24
C ALA A 9 -24.52 2.17 8.23
N ALA A 10 -24.82 0.89 8.52
CA ALA A 10 -25.75 0.54 9.57
C ALA A 10 -25.19 0.77 10.99
N GLN A 11 -23.87 0.87 11.15
CA GLN A 11 -23.19 1.01 12.44
C GLN A 11 -22.68 2.42 12.72
N THR A 12 -22.39 3.21 11.66
CA THR A 12 -21.88 4.56 11.80
C THR A 12 -22.45 5.50 10.74
N THR A 13 -22.52 6.77 11.08
CA THR A 13 -23.00 7.84 10.16
C THR A 13 -21.87 8.49 9.37
N HIS A 14 -20.61 8.20 9.68
CA HIS A 14 -19.43 8.80 9.04
C HIS A 14 -18.18 7.94 9.24
N VAL A 15 -17.19 8.16 8.38
CA VAL A 15 -15.86 7.55 8.44
C VAL A 15 -14.82 8.65 8.19
N ASP A 16 -13.94 8.90 9.16
CA ASP A 16 -12.87 9.90 9.05
C ASP A 16 -11.66 9.37 8.30
N LEU A 17 -11.38 8.07 8.43
CA LEU A 17 -10.28 7.37 7.78
C LEU A 17 -10.77 6.06 7.15
N LEU A 18 -10.60 5.93 5.85
CA LEU A 18 -10.75 4.67 5.12
C LEU A 18 -9.35 4.11 4.81
N PHE A 19 -9.09 2.89 5.27
CA PHE A 19 -7.83 2.20 4.97
C PHE A 19 -8.05 1.03 4.02
N ALA A 20 -7.74 1.22 2.73
CA ALA A 20 -7.81 0.20 1.70
C ALA A 20 -6.52 -0.63 1.70
N ASN A 21 -6.50 -1.69 2.50
CA ASN A 21 -5.31 -2.50 2.77
C ASN A 21 -5.27 -3.83 1.99
N SER A 22 -6.40 -4.42 1.66
CA SER A 22 -6.46 -5.75 1.04
C SER A 22 -5.67 -5.83 -0.25
N GLY A 23 -4.94 -6.93 -0.44
CA GLY A 23 -4.13 -7.15 -1.62
C GLY A 23 -3.67 -8.61 -1.75
N THR A 24 -3.13 -8.93 -2.92
CA THR A 24 -2.55 -10.23 -3.23
C THR A 24 -1.21 -10.07 -3.92
N ILE A 25 -0.33 -11.08 -3.77
CA ILE A 25 0.97 -11.13 -4.45
C ILE A 25 0.84 -11.61 -5.90
N GLY A 26 -0.28 -12.25 -6.24
CA GLY A 26 -0.48 -12.86 -7.54
C GLY A 26 0.44 -14.06 -7.81
N PRO A 27 0.51 -14.51 -9.08
CA PRO A 27 1.33 -15.64 -9.46
C PRO A 27 2.81 -15.31 -9.31
N ARG A 28 3.58 -16.28 -8.82
CA ARG A 28 5.03 -16.15 -8.62
C ARG A 28 5.77 -16.70 -9.83
N ALA A 29 6.66 -15.88 -10.37
CA ALA A 29 7.70 -16.32 -11.30
C ALA A 29 8.97 -15.57 -10.96
N THR A 30 9.98 -16.30 -10.54
CA THR A 30 11.29 -15.74 -10.27
C THR A 30 12.16 -15.96 -11.51
N PRO A 31 12.72 -14.90 -12.12
CA PRO A 31 13.65 -15.06 -13.22
C PRO A 31 14.77 -16.04 -12.84
N PRO A 32 15.14 -16.98 -13.73
CA PRO A 32 16.19 -17.96 -13.42
C PRO A 32 17.51 -17.25 -13.16
N THR A 33 18.31 -17.83 -12.26
CA THR A 33 19.63 -17.30 -11.93
C THR A 33 20.64 -17.66 -13.04
N PRO A 34 21.50 -16.74 -13.51
CA PRO A 34 22.55 -17.08 -14.46
C PRO A 34 23.44 -18.24 -13.97
N PRO A 35 23.87 -19.12 -14.89
CA PRO A 35 23.87 -19.00 -16.35
C PRO A 35 22.59 -19.54 -17.03
N ALA A 36 21.46 -18.87 -16.87
CA ALA A 36 20.22 -19.24 -17.57
C ALA A 36 20.18 -18.65 -18.99
N THR A 37 19.55 -19.34 -19.91
CA THR A 37 19.35 -18.87 -21.28
C THR A 37 18.11 -17.98 -21.39
N LEU A 38 17.98 -17.25 -22.49
CA LEU A 38 16.75 -16.50 -22.78
C LEU A 38 15.53 -17.43 -22.93
N SER A 39 15.75 -18.67 -23.39
CA SER A 39 14.70 -19.68 -23.48
C SER A 39 14.16 -20.07 -22.11
N ASP A 40 15.07 -20.29 -21.14
CA ASP A 40 14.69 -20.63 -19.76
C ASP A 40 13.88 -19.48 -19.13
N LEU A 41 14.34 -18.25 -19.32
CA LEU A 41 13.61 -17.07 -18.87
C LEU A 41 12.21 -16.97 -19.47
N ARG A 42 12.10 -17.16 -20.81
CA ARG A 42 10.84 -17.13 -21.51
C ARG A 42 9.88 -18.22 -21.01
N GLU A 43 10.35 -19.45 -20.89
CA GLU A 43 9.55 -20.58 -20.42
C GLU A 43 8.96 -20.30 -19.04
N GLN A 44 9.78 -19.83 -18.12
CA GLN A 44 9.37 -19.54 -16.75
C GLN A 44 8.34 -18.41 -16.66
N LEU A 45 8.53 -17.32 -17.42
CA LEU A 45 7.60 -16.20 -17.40
C LEU A 45 6.32 -16.49 -18.19
N TRP A 46 6.42 -17.30 -19.26
CA TRP A 46 5.29 -17.69 -20.09
C TRP A 46 4.33 -18.69 -19.42
N ALA A 47 4.83 -19.44 -18.44
CA ALA A 47 4.01 -20.40 -17.70
C ALA A 47 2.92 -19.76 -16.83
N ILE A 48 2.97 -18.45 -16.63
CA ILE A 48 1.94 -17.74 -15.85
C ILE A 48 0.68 -17.60 -16.68
N ASP A 49 -0.45 -18.09 -16.14
CA ASP A 49 -1.76 -17.88 -16.75
C ASP A 49 -2.10 -16.37 -16.82
N PRO A 50 -2.43 -15.84 -18.00
CA PRO A 50 -2.85 -14.45 -18.17
C PRO A 50 -4.03 -14.04 -17.27
N GLN A 51 -4.94 -14.95 -16.94
CA GLN A 51 -6.08 -14.68 -16.06
C GLN A 51 -5.60 -14.45 -14.62
N GLU A 52 -4.67 -15.26 -14.13
CA GLU A 52 -4.07 -15.05 -12.79
C GLU A 52 -3.23 -13.77 -12.75
N PHE A 53 -2.55 -13.41 -13.83
CA PHE A 53 -1.86 -12.13 -13.96
C PHE A 53 -2.85 -10.96 -13.80
N THR A 54 -3.95 -10.98 -14.55
CA THR A 54 -4.99 -9.92 -14.53
C THR A 54 -5.70 -9.87 -13.18
N ARG A 55 -5.99 -11.02 -12.58
CA ARG A 55 -6.61 -11.10 -11.25
C ARG A 55 -5.84 -10.35 -10.17
N THR A 56 -4.51 -10.25 -10.31
CA THR A 56 -3.70 -9.43 -9.39
C THR A 56 -4.09 -7.96 -9.46
N PHE A 57 -4.39 -7.43 -10.66
CA PHE A 57 -4.87 -6.06 -10.83
C PHE A 57 -6.31 -5.89 -10.35
N ASP A 58 -7.17 -6.88 -10.58
CA ASP A 58 -8.55 -6.83 -10.10
C ASP A 58 -8.60 -6.68 -8.58
N ILE A 59 -7.75 -7.39 -7.86
CA ILE A 59 -7.70 -7.30 -6.40
C ILE A 59 -6.99 -6.02 -5.94
N ASN A 60 -5.76 -5.77 -6.42
CA ASN A 60 -4.92 -4.71 -5.87
C ASN A 60 -5.33 -3.30 -6.33
N VAL A 61 -5.82 -3.17 -7.56
CA VAL A 61 -6.15 -1.87 -8.19
C VAL A 61 -7.65 -1.65 -8.22
N THR A 62 -8.38 -2.51 -8.94
CA THR A 62 -9.84 -2.39 -9.11
C THR A 62 -10.54 -2.47 -7.75
N GLY A 63 -10.15 -3.43 -6.90
CA GLY A 63 -10.67 -3.59 -5.55
C GLY A 63 -10.46 -2.34 -4.71
N SER A 64 -9.25 -1.77 -4.71
CA SER A 64 -8.95 -0.54 -3.98
C SER A 64 -9.77 0.65 -4.49
N TYR A 65 -9.85 0.84 -5.81
CA TYR A 65 -10.60 1.92 -6.44
C TYR A 65 -12.09 1.89 -6.06
N TYR A 66 -12.75 0.74 -6.25
CA TYR A 66 -14.17 0.61 -5.93
C TYR A 66 -14.45 0.62 -4.42
N THR A 67 -13.49 0.22 -3.58
CA THR A 67 -13.62 0.41 -2.13
C THR A 67 -13.68 1.91 -1.80
N VAL A 68 -12.80 2.72 -2.37
CA VAL A 68 -12.84 4.17 -2.16
C VAL A 68 -14.17 4.75 -2.60
N LEU A 69 -14.64 4.43 -3.82
CA LEU A 69 -15.91 4.95 -4.34
C LEU A 69 -17.11 4.56 -3.46
N ALA A 70 -17.16 3.34 -2.97
CA ALA A 70 -18.25 2.87 -2.11
C ALA A 70 -18.37 3.67 -0.81
N PHE A 71 -17.24 4.13 -0.24
CA PHE A 71 -17.22 4.82 1.04
C PHE A 71 -17.25 6.36 0.94
N LEU A 72 -17.27 6.94 -0.27
CA LEU A 72 -17.32 8.40 -0.44
C LEU A 72 -18.47 9.09 0.34
N PRO A 73 -19.69 8.53 0.43
CA PRO A 73 -20.76 9.18 1.21
C PRO A 73 -20.43 9.30 2.71
N LEU A 74 -19.78 8.30 3.30
CA LEU A 74 -19.39 8.32 4.71
C LEU A 74 -18.21 9.25 4.97
N LEU A 75 -17.26 9.37 4.02
CA LEU A 75 -16.15 10.31 4.08
C LEU A 75 -16.63 11.76 3.95
N GLU A 76 -17.58 12.02 3.05
CA GLU A 76 -18.24 13.34 2.93
C GLU A 76 -18.99 13.70 4.22
N ALA A 77 -19.69 12.74 4.82
CA ALA A 77 -20.39 12.94 6.07
C ALA A 77 -19.43 13.31 7.23
N ALA A 78 -18.21 12.74 7.26
CA ALA A 78 -17.18 13.13 8.22
C ALA A 78 -16.77 14.60 8.03
N ASN A 79 -16.54 15.04 6.79
CA ASN A 79 -16.19 16.43 6.51
C ASN A 79 -17.29 17.42 6.93
N LYS A 80 -18.56 17.07 6.77
CA LYS A 80 -19.71 17.89 7.23
C LYS A 80 -19.77 18.07 8.76
N ARG A 81 -19.12 17.20 9.52
CA ARG A 81 -19.06 17.25 10.99
C ARG A 81 -17.87 18.06 11.53
N ARG A 82 -16.93 18.46 10.67
CA ARG A 82 -15.74 19.19 11.08
C ARG A 82 -16.12 20.55 11.72
N PRO A 83 -15.39 20.98 12.76
CA PRO A 83 -15.55 22.32 13.33
C PRO A 83 -15.33 23.40 12.27
N ALA A 84 -16.03 24.51 12.37
CA ALA A 84 -15.81 25.66 11.53
C ALA A 84 -14.36 26.15 11.62
N PRO A 85 -13.73 26.58 10.51
CA PRO A 85 -12.39 27.14 10.53
C PRO A 85 -12.30 28.37 11.43
N VAL A 86 -11.22 28.42 12.23
CA VAL A 86 -10.92 29.57 13.07
C VAL A 86 -9.77 30.37 12.44
N LYS A 87 -9.95 31.68 12.29
CA LYS A 87 -8.93 32.55 11.69
C LYS A 87 -7.57 32.40 12.39
N ASN A 88 -6.51 32.27 11.61
CA ASN A 88 -5.12 32.09 12.08
C ASN A 88 -4.85 30.81 12.90
N ARG A 89 -5.68 29.78 12.77
CA ARG A 89 -5.47 28.45 13.35
C ARG A 89 -5.52 27.37 12.27
N VAL A 90 -4.72 26.32 12.47
CA VAL A 90 -4.77 25.13 11.64
C VAL A 90 -6.15 24.45 11.86
N SER A 91 -6.84 24.18 10.78
CA SER A 91 -8.15 23.49 10.81
C SER A 91 -7.97 22.01 11.19
N ALA A 92 -9.03 21.42 11.74
CA ALA A 92 -9.08 19.97 11.95
C ALA A 92 -8.83 19.21 10.64
N PRO A 93 -8.19 18.04 10.66
CA PRO A 93 -7.95 17.23 9.46
C PRO A 93 -9.26 16.95 8.70
N THR A 94 -9.18 16.93 7.37
CA THR A 94 -10.27 16.44 6.52
C THR A 94 -10.27 14.93 6.48
N ALA A 95 -11.38 14.34 6.05
CA ALA A 95 -11.50 12.90 5.81
C ALA A 95 -10.36 12.40 4.89
N GLN A 96 -9.93 11.18 5.12
CA GLN A 96 -8.75 10.63 4.41
C GLN A 96 -8.98 9.20 3.97
N VAL A 97 -8.47 8.89 2.79
CA VAL A 97 -8.22 7.53 2.30
C VAL A 97 -6.73 7.24 2.39
N VAL A 98 -6.37 6.07 2.90
CA VAL A 98 -5.00 5.52 2.82
C VAL A 98 -5.06 4.21 2.06
N ILE A 99 -4.20 4.04 1.06
CA ILE A 99 -4.14 2.83 0.22
C ILE A 99 -2.78 2.16 0.43
N THR A 100 -2.78 0.85 0.68
CA THR A 100 -1.53 0.08 0.82
C THR A 100 -0.95 -0.27 -0.54
N SER A 101 0.14 0.41 -0.89
CA SER A 101 1.02 0.08 -1.99
C SER A 101 2.11 -0.92 -1.55
N SER A 102 3.31 -0.78 -2.02
CA SER A 102 4.53 -1.52 -1.66
C SER A 102 5.74 -0.82 -2.25
N ILE A 103 6.94 -1.03 -1.67
CA ILE A 103 8.18 -0.69 -2.35
C ILE A 103 8.31 -1.40 -3.71
N ALA A 104 7.65 -2.56 -3.88
CA ALA A 104 7.57 -3.28 -5.16
C ALA A 104 7.04 -2.41 -6.31
N GLY A 105 6.19 -1.41 -6.03
CA GLY A 105 5.70 -0.46 -7.02
C GLY A 105 6.75 0.55 -7.53
N PHE A 106 7.93 0.59 -6.94
CA PHE A 106 9.04 1.48 -7.32
C PHE A 106 10.25 0.70 -7.82
N ILE A 107 10.50 -0.51 -7.33
CA ILE A 107 11.68 -1.30 -7.70
C ILE A 107 11.56 -1.89 -9.11
N ARG A 108 12.67 -1.86 -9.86
CA ARG A 108 12.76 -2.38 -11.23
C ARG A 108 13.25 -3.82 -11.30
N ARG A 109 13.85 -4.35 -10.23
CA ARG A 109 14.17 -5.76 -10.11
C ARG A 109 12.97 -6.49 -9.52
N VAL A 110 12.37 -7.42 -10.28
CA VAL A 110 11.20 -8.19 -9.84
C VAL A 110 11.69 -9.46 -9.12
N PRO A 111 11.53 -9.56 -7.80
CA PRO A 111 12.06 -10.70 -7.07
C PRO A 111 11.19 -11.95 -7.15
N PHE A 112 9.86 -11.81 -7.40
CA PHE A 112 8.95 -12.96 -7.33
C PHE A 112 7.65 -12.84 -8.14
N SER A 113 7.18 -11.65 -8.51
CA SER A 113 5.91 -11.51 -9.26
C SER A 113 5.87 -10.21 -10.07
N VAL A 114 5.83 -10.33 -11.38
CA VAL A 114 5.73 -9.18 -12.31
C VAL A 114 4.40 -8.47 -12.13
N SER A 115 3.28 -9.23 -12.07
CA SER A 115 1.94 -8.66 -11.90
C SER A 115 1.81 -7.88 -10.58
N TYR A 116 2.46 -8.36 -9.50
CA TYR A 116 2.48 -7.65 -8.23
C TYR A 116 3.19 -6.29 -8.35
N ASN A 117 4.43 -6.28 -8.86
CA ASN A 117 5.18 -5.03 -9.01
C ASN A 117 4.41 -4.01 -9.86
N LEU A 118 3.88 -4.45 -11.01
CA LEU A 118 3.10 -3.59 -11.89
C LEU A 118 1.80 -3.12 -11.24
N SER A 119 1.07 -3.99 -10.56
CA SER A 119 -0.17 -3.59 -9.85
C SER A 119 0.12 -2.57 -8.75
N LYS A 120 1.21 -2.71 -7.98
CA LYS A 120 1.59 -1.76 -6.93
C LYS A 120 2.12 -0.43 -7.51
N SER A 121 2.77 -0.44 -8.67
CA SER A 121 3.08 0.78 -9.42
C SER A 121 1.80 1.49 -9.87
N THR A 122 0.81 0.75 -10.34
CA THR A 122 -0.52 1.28 -10.70
C THR A 122 -1.25 1.84 -9.48
N VAL A 123 -1.15 1.19 -8.30
CA VAL A 123 -1.69 1.73 -7.04
C VAL A 123 -1.03 3.06 -6.66
N ASN A 124 0.29 3.21 -6.88
CA ASN A 124 0.96 4.49 -6.67
C ASN A 124 0.33 5.60 -7.54
N GLN A 125 0.08 5.31 -8.82
CA GLN A 125 -0.61 6.27 -9.71
C GLN A 125 -2.07 6.48 -9.30
N LEU A 126 -2.78 5.45 -8.86
CA LEU A 126 -4.15 5.55 -8.37
C LEU A 126 -4.26 6.53 -7.19
N VAL A 127 -3.33 6.49 -6.24
CA VAL A 127 -3.24 7.46 -5.13
C VAL A 127 -3.15 8.90 -5.67
N LYS A 128 -2.31 9.14 -6.69
CA LYS A 128 -2.14 10.47 -7.30
C LYS A 128 -3.41 10.95 -7.99
N VAL A 129 -4.04 10.08 -8.80
CA VAL A 129 -5.28 10.38 -9.50
C VAL A 129 -6.40 10.71 -8.51
N LEU A 130 -6.62 9.84 -7.52
CA LEU A 130 -7.68 10.04 -6.54
C LEU A 130 -7.45 11.26 -5.66
N SER A 131 -6.20 11.55 -5.28
CA SER A 131 -5.88 12.74 -4.49
C SER A 131 -6.24 14.05 -5.21
N THR A 132 -6.08 14.08 -6.53
CA THR A 132 -6.48 15.22 -7.36
C THR A 132 -8.00 15.26 -7.57
N THR A 133 -8.59 14.11 -7.88
CA THR A 133 -10.04 14.00 -8.17
C THR A 133 -10.89 14.32 -6.95
N LEU A 134 -10.46 13.94 -5.75
CA LEU A 134 -11.23 14.11 -4.52
C LEU A 134 -10.88 15.38 -3.73
N ALA A 135 -9.83 16.11 -4.13
CA ALA A 135 -9.45 17.38 -3.50
C ALA A 135 -10.58 18.42 -3.45
N PRO A 136 -11.40 18.60 -4.51
CA PRO A 136 -12.53 19.55 -4.46
C PRO A 136 -13.61 19.19 -3.43
N TYR A 137 -13.59 17.97 -2.91
CA TYR A 137 -14.53 17.47 -1.89
C TYR A 137 -13.89 17.38 -0.50
N ASP A 138 -12.72 17.98 -0.32
CA ASP A 138 -11.97 17.94 0.94
C ASP A 138 -11.63 16.50 1.41
N ILE A 139 -11.48 15.55 0.50
CA ILE A 139 -11.07 14.19 0.80
C ILE A 139 -9.62 14.01 0.36
N ARG A 140 -8.74 13.75 1.33
CA ARG A 140 -7.32 13.49 1.07
C ARG A 140 -7.11 12.02 0.73
N VAL A 141 -6.19 11.74 -0.16
CA VAL A 141 -5.79 10.36 -0.52
C VAL A 141 -4.29 10.24 -0.44
N ASN A 142 -3.81 9.32 0.39
CA ASN A 142 -2.39 9.04 0.55
C ASN A 142 -2.13 7.54 0.41
N GLY A 143 -0.88 7.17 0.18
CA GLY A 143 -0.42 5.80 0.09
C GLY A 143 0.63 5.47 1.13
N ILE A 144 0.73 4.20 1.47
CA ILE A 144 1.84 3.64 2.22
C ILE A 144 2.51 2.59 1.34
N ALA A 145 3.84 2.62 1.27
CA ALA A 145 4.65 1.64 0.54
C ALA A 145 5.56 0.88 1.52
N PRO A 146 5.05 -0.21 2.13
CA PRO A 146 5.83 -1.02 3.03
C PRO A 146 6.94 -1.79 2.30
N GLY A 147 8.06 -2.00 3.00
CA GLY A 147 9.06 -2.99 2.67
C GLY A 147 8.70 -4.37 3.19
N LEU A 148 9.61 -4.99 3.94
CA LEU A 148 9.37 -6.30 4.55
C LEU A 148 8.73 -6.11 5.92
N TYR A 149 7.49 -6.58 6.04
CA TYR A 149 6.74 -6.73 7.29
C TYR A 149 6.23 -8.16 7.38
N ARG A 150 6.13 -8.71 8.60
CA ARG A 150 5.55 -10.05 8.78
C ARG A 150 4.04 -10.01 8.51
N SER A 151 3.60 -10.88 7.62
CA SER A 151 2.21 -11.09 7.25
C SER A 151 2.08 -12.47 6.59
N ASP A 152 0.88 -12.95 6.37
CA ASP A 152 0.63 -14.21 5.65
C ASP A 152 1.31 -14.19 4.25
N MET A 153 1.32 -13.05 3.60
CA MET A 153 1.95 -12.85 2.29
C MET A 153 3.47 -13.03 2.33
N SER A 154 4.11 -12.68 3.43
CA SER A 154 5.56 -12.65 3.61
C SER A 154 6.11 -13.74 4.53
N ALA A 155 5.25 -14.60 5.09
CA ALA A 155 5.60 -15.60 6.11
C ALA A 155 6.82 -16.45 5.73
N GLY A 156 6.95 -16.83 4.46
CA GLY A 156 8.10 -17.60 3.96
C GLY A 156 9.46 -16.88 3.98
N ASN A 157 9.52 -15.58 4.33
CA ASN A 157 10.78 -14.85 4.50
C ASN A 157 11.28 -14.87 5.95
N PHE A 158 10.54 -15.46 6.86
CA PHE A 158 10.85 -15.51 8.29
C PHE A 158 11.03 -16.95 8.75
N GLN A 159 11.84 -17.14 9.79
CA GLN A 159 11.93 -18.42 10.49
C GLN A 159 10.70 -18.60 11.39
N GLU A 160 10.34 -19.83 11.71
CA GLU A 160 9.13 -20.14 12.47
C GLU A 160 9.12 -19.44 13.84
N ASP A 161 10.28 -19.40 14.50
CA ASP A 161 10.45 -18.83 15.85
C ASP A 161 10.99 -17.38 15.86
N ASP A 162 11.30 -16.81 14.67
CA ASP A 162 11.84 -15.46 14.57
C ASP A 162 10.91 -14.53 13.75
N LYS A 163 10.41 -13.49 14.39
CA LYS A 163 9.60 -12.45 13.73
C LYS A 163 10.45 -11.55 12.81
N GLY A 164 11.76 -11.64 12.85
CA GLY A 164 12.67 -10.83 12.04
C GLY A 164 12.65 -9.34 12.37
N VAL A 165 12.10 -8.95 13.51
CA VAL A 165 11.93 -7.53 13.92
C VAL A 165 13.06 -7.02 14.81
N SER A 166 14.00 -7.89 15.18
CA SER A 166 15.17 -7.52 15.98
C SER A 166 16.32 -7.08 15.09
N ASP A 167 17.15 -6.17 15.56
CA ASP A 167 18.37 -5.75 14.88
C ASP A 167 19.27 -6.97 14.64
N GLY A 168 19.81 -7.07 13.41
CA GLY A 168 20.65 -8.20 13.00
C GLY A 168 19.91 -9.39 12.40
N SER A 169 18.57 -9.39 12.34
CA SER A 169 17.79 -10.46 11.70
C SER A 169 18.02 -10.56 10.18
N PHE A 170 18.43 -9.46 9.54
CA PHE A 170 18.75 -9.41 8.10
C PHE A 170 20.10 -8.73 7.86
N SER A 171 20.76 -9.08 6.76
CA SER A 171 22.00 -8.41 6.38
C SER A 171 21.72 -6.95 5.94
N ARG A 172 22.72 -6.07 6.10
CA ARG A 172 22.61 -4.66 5.68
C ARG A 172 22.44 -4.50 4.18
N GLU A 173 22.92 -5.44 3.39
CA GLU A 173 22.77 -5.48 1.93
C GLU A 173 21.31 -5.76 1.54
N MET A 174 20.56 -6.45 2.40
CA MET A 174 19.14 -6.73 2.19
C MET A 174 18.25 -5.63 2.77
N ILE A 175 18.50 -5.24 4.01
CA ILE A 175 17.76 -4.18 4.73
C ILE A 175 18.78 -3.38 5.55
N PRO A 176 19.05 -2.10 5.23
CA PRO A 176 20.04 -1.29 5.95
C PRO A 176 19.82 -1.20 7.47
N LEU A 177 18.55 -1.17 7.93
CA LEU A 177 18.23 -1.21 9.36
C LEU A 177 18.29 -2.61 9.97
N THR A 178 18.71 -3.62 9.23
CA THR A 178 18.96 -5.01 9.65
C THR A 178 17.75 -5.76 10.24
N ARG A 179 16.54 -5.20 10.16
CA ARG A 179 15.30 -5.80 10.65
C ARG A 179 14.13 -5.56 9.72
N ALA A 180 13.11 -6.39 9.81
CA ALA A 180 11.80 -6.11 9.23
C ALA A 180 11.05 -5.03 10.05
N GLY A 181 10.01 -4.47 9.49
CA GLY A 181 9.07 -3.63 10.22
C GLY A 181 8.18 -4.47 11.13
N GLY A 182 7.93 -3.97 12.34
CA GLY A 182 7.02 -4.52 13.32
C GLY A 182 5.63 -3.87 13.27
N GLU A 183 4.72 -4.36 14.11
CA GLU A 183 3.37 -3.82 14.24
C GLU A 183 3.39 -2.36 14.71
N GLU A 184 4.32 -2.03 15.62
CA GLU A 184 4.48 -0.69 16.18
C GLU A 184 4.94 0.31 15.10
N ASP A 185 5.84 -0.09 14.19
CA ASP A 185 6.30 0.76 13.09
C ASP A 185 5.10 1.11 12.17
N PHE A 186 4.26 0.10 11.87
CA PHE A 186 3.10 0.29 10.99
C PHE A 186 1.98 1.09 11.66
N ALA A 187 1.64 0.74 12.91
CA ALA A 187 0.59 1.41 13.68
C ALA A 187 0.94 2.90 13.91
N SER A 188 2.19 3.20 14.27
CA SER A 188 2.66 4.58 14.47
C SER A 188 2.56 5.41 13.19
N LEU A 189 2.86 4.82 12.04
CA LEU A 189 2.72 5.49 10.75
C LEU A 189 1.25 5.79 10.41
N ILE A 190 0.34 4.84 10.66
CA ILE A 190 -1.10 5.06 10.45
C ILE A 190 -1.62 6.16 11.37
N LEU A 191 -1.25 6.13 12.66
CA LEU A 191 -1.65 7.17 13.63
C LEU A 191 -1.10 8.55 13.23
N TRP A 192 0.14 8.62 12.74
CA TRP A 192 0.71 9.86 12.22
C TRP A 192 -0.06 10.39 11.01
N LEU A 193 -0.40 9.54 10.04
CA LEU A 193 -1.18 9.93 8.86
C LEU A 193 -2.61 10.36 9.23
N ALA A 194 -3.23 9.67 10.18
CA ALA A 194 -4.60 9.95 10.63
C ALA A 194 -4.68 11.21 11.50
N GLY A 195 -3.61 11.52 12.21
CA GLY A 195 -3.55 12.63 13.15
C GLY A 195 -3.32 14.01 12.49
N PRO A 196 -3.30 15.07 13.33
CA PRO A 196 -3.03 16.44 12.85
C PRO A 196 -1.70 16.59 12.11
N SER A 197 -0.68 15.80 12.46
CA SER A 197 0.63 15.82 11.81
C SER A 197 0.60 15.40 10.34
N GLY A 198 -0.32 14.51 9.96
CA GLY A 198 -0.53 14.07 8.58
C GLY A 198 -1.54 14.92 7.81
N ALA A 199 -2.16 15.93 8.43
CA ALA A 199 -3.28 16.68 7.86
C ALA A 199 -2.94 17.46 6.59
N TYR A 200 -1.67 17.80 6.37
CA TYR A 200 -1.22 18.55 5.19
C TYR A 200 -0.72 17.65 4.04
N LEU A 201 -0.87 16.34 4.18
CA LEU A 201 -0.50 15.37 3.15
C LEU A 201 -1.72 15.04 2.27
N ASN A 202 -1.53 15.18 0.95
CA ASN A 202 -2.48 14.73 -0.07
C ASN A 202 -1.71 14.29 -1.32
N GLY A 203 -1.91 13.07 -1.78
CA GLY A 203 -1.20 12.46 -2.89
C GLY A 203 0.21 11.97 -2.52
N ASN A 204 0.58 11.92 -1.25
CA ASN A 204 1.86 11.38 -0.80
C ASN A 204 1.85 9.86 -0.77
N ILE A 205 3.01 9.25 -1.00
CA ILE A 205 3.25 7.82 -0.81
C ILE A 205 4.43 7.69 0.15
N THR A 206 4.14 7.27 1.37
CA THR A 206 5.14 7.14 2.42
C THR A 206 5.79 5.77 2.36
N VAL A 207 7.09 5.73 2.09
CA VAL A 207 7.90 4.51 2.15
C VAL A 207 8.25 4.21 3.59
N THR A 208 8.10 2.93 3.98
CA THR A 208 8.46 2.41 5.30
C THR A 208 9.08 1.02 5.14
N ASP A 209 10.42 0.96 4.99
CA ASP A 209 11.10 -0.23 4.48
C ASP A 209 12.48 -0.52 5.08
N GLY A 210 12.88 0.22 6.09
CA GLY A 210 14.21 0.09 6.69
C GLY A 210 15.37 0.42 5.73
N GLY A 211 15.10 1.18 4.65
CA GLY A 211 16.08 1.52 3.62
C GLY A 211 16.24 0.48 2.51
N ARG A 212 15.42 -0.60 2.51
CA ARG A 212 15.56 -1.72 1.57
C ARG A 212 15.47 -1.30 0.11
N MET A 213 14.60 -0.35 -0.22
CA MET A 213 14.42 0.10 -1.61
C MET A 213 15.67 0.79 -2.16
N ALA A 214 16.42 1.51 -1.31
CA ALA A 214 17.67 2.16 -1.73
C ALA A 214 18.76 1.17 -2.18
N MET A 215 18.66 -0.10 -1.77
CA MET A 215 19.58 -1.17 -2.17
C MET A 215 19.22 -1.79 -3.53
N GLN A 216 18.20 -1.31 -4.21
CA GLN A 216 17.66 -1.87 -5.45
C GLN A 216 17.52 -0.79 -6.53
N PRO A 217 17.68 -1.12 -7.84
CA PRO A 217 17.29 -0.21 -8.90
C PRO A 217 15.81 0.16 -8.77
N ASN A 218 15.50 1.46 -8.64
CA ASN A 218 14.15 1.94 -8.37
C ASN A 218 13.83 3.23 -9.14
N THR A 219 12.59 3.70 -8.99
CA THR A 219 12.02 4.90 -9.63
C THR A 219 11.50 5.93 -8.62
N TYR A 220 11.86 5.78 -7.36
CA TYR A 220 11.46 6.69 -6.27
C TYR A 220 12.37 7.90 -6.23
#